data_752fef0e2ff68f56d2790ca3e918f6f1
#
_entry.id   752fef0e2ff68f56d2790ca3e918f6f1
#
_cell.length_a   1.000
_cell.length_b   1.000
_cell.length_c   1.000
_cell.angle_alpha   90.00
_cell.angle_beta   90.00
_cell.angle_gamma   90.00
#
_symmetry.space_group_name_H-M   'P 1'
#
loop_
_entity.id
_entity.type
_entity.pdbx_description
1 polymer ?
#
loop_
_entity_poly.entity_id
_entity_poly.type
_entity_poly.pdbx_seq_one_letter_code
_entity_poly.pdbx_strand_id
1 'polypeptide(L)'
;MKLYIGFFAFFVLASFKCLAGDPVAGEARYKKTCINCHGPAGKGAASYPKISGKEVSYVTAMLETYRDEIEVGPNSSLMIMMAMSLTDEEIANLAAYLKDARYQP
;
A
#
# COMPACT_ATOMS: atom_id res chain seq x y z
N MET A 1 38.19 10.91 47.88
CA MET A 1 37.13 11.37 46.98
C MET A 1 36.94 10.33 45.91
N LYS A 2 35.86 9.56 45.99
CA LYS A 2 35.51 8.59 44.94
C LYS A 2 34.54 9.29 44.00
N LEU A 3 34.99 9.53 42.76
CA LEU A 3 34.11 10.01 41.70
C LEU A 3 33.31 8.82 41.15
N TYR A 4 32.02 8.76 41.42
CA TYR A 4 31.13 7.81 40.77
C TYR A 4 30.71 8.46 39.43
N ILE A 5 31.33 8.00 38.36
CA ILE A 5 30.85 8.33 36.99
C ILE A 5 29.67 7.38 36.76
N GLY A 6 28.46 7.91 36.94
CA GLY A 6 27.24 7.20 36.55
C GLY A 6 27.19 7.09 35.03
N PHE A 7 27.38 5.89 34.53
CA PHE A 7 27.16 5.58 33.11
C PHE A 7 25.64 5.56 32.89
N PHE A 8 25.09 6.68 32.41
CA PHE A 8 23.73 6.71 31.93
C PHE A 8 23.71 6.05 30.56
N ALA A 9 23.34 4.77 30.50
CA ALA A 9 23.04 4.11 29.24
C ALA A 9 21.76 4.71 28.67
N PHE A 10 21.90 5.56 27.65
CA PHE A 10 20.78 6.10 26.89
C PHE A 10 20.26 4.94 26.02
N PHE A 11 19.20 4.28 26.48
CA PHE A 11 18.49 3.27 25.68
C PHE A 11 17.66 4.04 24.64
N VAL A 12 18.19 4.17 23.41
CA VAL A 12 17.41 4.65 22.27
C VAL A 12 16.46 3.53 21.90
N LEU A 13 15.25 3.60 22.39
CA LEU A 13 14.14 2.80 21.88
C LEU A 13 13.88 3.25 20.45
N ALA A 14 14.45 2.52 19.48
CA ALA A 14 14.07 2.65 18.09
C ALA A 14 12.60 2.22 17.96
N SER A 15 11.71 3.19 17.87
CA SER A 15 10.31 2.94 17.57
C SER A 15 10.23 2.44 16.13
N PHE A 16 10.15 1.13 15.96
CA PHE A 16 9.73 0.56 14.68
C PHE A 16 8.28 0.96 14.45
N LYS A 17 8.08 1.99 13.61
CA LYS A 17 6.75 2.25 13.06
C LYS A 17 6.43 1.12 12.12
N CYS A 18 5.67 0.14 12.59
CA CYS A 18 4.95 -0.76 11.73
C CYS A 18 3.93 0.10 10.95
N LEU A 19 4.16 0.29 9.64
CA LEU A 19 3.20 0.96 8.75
C LEU A 19 1.99 0.03 8.55
N ALA A 20 1.09 -0.01 9.55
CA ALA A 20 -0.23 -0.55 9.34
C ALA A 20 -0.99 0.42 8.44
N GLY A 21 -1.48 -0.06 7.30
CA GLY A 21 -2.26 0.77 6.38
C GLY A 21 -3.60 1.19 6.98
N ASP A 22 -4.02 2.39 6.64
CA ASP A 22 -5.34 2.93 6.98
C ASP A 22 -6.31 2.65 5.82
N PRO A 23 -7.33 1.79 6.01
CA PRO A 23 -8.28 1.47 4.95
C PRO A 23 -9.17 2.66 4.54
N VAL A 24 -9.42 3.60 5.44
CA VAL A 24 -10.21 4.81 5.11
C VAL A 24 -9.43 5.72 4.18
N ALA A 25 -8.16 5.97 4.49
CA ALA A 25 -7.26 6.72 3.61
C ALA A 25 -7.02 5.96 2.29
N GLY A 26 -6.94 4.65 2.34
CA GLY A 26 -6.82 3.79 1.17
C GLY A 26 -8.03 3.89 0.23
N GLU A 27 -9.24 3.91 0.77
CA GLU A 27 -10.46 4.13 0.00
C GLU A 27 -10.44 5.48 -0.70
N ALA A 28 -10.08 6.55 0.01
CA ALA A 28 -9.99 7.89 -0.56
C ALA A 28 -8.98 7.93 -1.71
N ARG A 29 -7.81 7.30 -1.55
CA ARG A 29 -6.80 7.22 -2.62
C ARG A 29 -7.27 6.39 -3.80
N TYR A 30 -7.92 5.27 -3.53
CA TYR A 30 -8.50 4.38 -4.56
C TYR A 30 -9.48 5.13 -5.46
N LYS A 31 -10.38 5.91 -4.87
CA LYS A 31 -11.40 6.69 -5.60
C LYS A 31 -10.81 7.79 -6.48
N LYS A 32 -9.58 8.22 -6.25
CA LYS A 32 -8.94 9.24 -7.08
C LYS A 32 -8.57 8.72 -8.47
N THR A 33 -8.00 7.53 -8.57
CA THR A 33 -7.47 7.02 -9.84
C THR A 33 -7.79 5.56 -10.11
N CYS A 34 -7.74 4.69 -9.13
CA CYS A 34 -7.87 3.25 -9.32
C CYS A 34 -9.26 2.81 -9.77
N ILE A 35 -10.29 3.47 -9.24
CA ILE A 35 -11.69 3.16 -9.52
C ILE A 35 -12.06 3.30 -10.99
N ASN A 36 -11.39 4.18 -11.73
CA ASN A 36 -11.70 4.44 -13.14
C ASN A 36 -11.53 3.21 -14.03
N CYS A 37 -10.63 2.31 -13.66
CA CYS A 37 -10.36 1.07 -14.38
C CYS A 37 -10.85 -0.15 -13.60
N HIS A 38 -10.49 -0.25 -12.33
CA HIS A 38 -10.79 -1.42 -11.51
C HIS A 38 -12.21 -1.47 -10.93
N GLY A 39 -12.99 -0.43 -11.14
CA GLY A 39 -14.39 -0.36 -10.73
C GLY A 39 -14.61 -0.12 -9.24
N PRO A 40 -15.88 0.03 -8.82
CA PRO A 40 -16.21 0.25 -7.41
C PRO A 40 -15.68 -0.88 -6.52
N ALA A 41 -15.05 -0.51 -5.41
CA ALA A 41 -14.52 -1.45 -4.43
C ALA A 41 -13.54 -2.50 -5.02
N GLY A 42 -12.87 -2.20 -6.12
CA GLY A 42 -11.90 -3.11 -6.75
C GLY A 42 -12.51 -4.38 -7.35
N LYS A 43 -13.79 -4.37 -7.68
CA LYS A 43 -14.49 -5.55 -8.21
C LYS A 43 -14.04 -5.99 -9.60
N GLY A 44 -13.32 -5.12 -10.31
CA GLY A 44 -12.99 -5.29 -11.72
C GLY A 44 -14.07 -4.73 -12.65
N ALA A 45 -13.70 -4.43 -13.87
CA ALA A 45 -14.58 -3.92 -14.91
C ALA A 45 -14.04 -4.28 -16.29
N ALA A 46 -14.84 -4.92 -17.14
CA ALA A 46 -14.43 -5.37 -18.48
C ALA A 46 -13.13 -6.21 -18.42
N SER A 47 -12.08 -5.80 -19.12
CA SER A 47 -10.78 -6.49 -19.13
C SER A 47 -9.89 -6.15 -17.91
N TYR A 48 -10.29 -5.20 -17.08
CA TYR A 48 -9.54 -4.83 -15.89
C TYR A 48 -9.84 -5.80 -14.74
N PRO A 49 -8.80 -6.39 -14.11
CA PRO A 49 -9.02 -7.45 -13.14
C PRO A 49 -9.60 -6.96 -11.82
N LYS A 50 -10.29 -7.88 -11.13
CA LYS A 50 -10.65 -7.71 -9.74
C LYS A 50 -9.40 -7.69 -8.89
N ILE A 51 -9.28 -6.68 -8.01
CA ILE A 51 -8.15 -6.49 -7.10
C ILE A 51 -8.55 -6.47 -5.64
N SER A 52 -9.84 -6.57 -5.32
CA SER A 52 -10.35 -6.70 -3.96
C SER A 52 -10.21 -8.12 -3.42
N GLY A 53 -10.17 -8.27 -2.10
CA GLY A 53 -10.08 -9.57 -1.43
C GLY A 53 -8.71 -10.25 -1.52
N LYS A 54 -7.68 -9.51 -1.86
CA LYS A 54 -6.30 -10.01 -1.93
C LYS A 54 -5.57 -9.74 -0.61
N GLU A 55 -4.62 -10.61 -0.28
CA GLU A 55 -3.76 -10.41 0.89
C GLU A 55 -2.99 -9.08 0.79
N VAL A 56 -2.82 -8.41 1.94
CA VAL A 56 -2.08 -7.15 2.03
C VAL A 56 -0.69 -7.27 1.43
N SER A 57 0.01 -8.36 1.75
CA SER A 57 1.36 -8.62 1.22
C SER A 57 1.39 -8.74 -0.29
N TYR A 58 0.37 -9.34 -0.89
CA TYR A 58 0.25 -9.48 -2.34
C TYR A 58 0.07 -8.12 -3.03
N VAL A 59 -0.89 -7.32 -2.56
CA VAL A 59 -1.16 -6.00 -3.13
C VAL A 59 0.04 -5.07 -2.96
N THR A 60 0.65 -5.08 -1.79
CA THR A 60 1.87 -4.31 -1.51
C THR A 60 2.99 -4.67 -2.48
N ALA A 61 3.29 -5.95 -2.63
CA ALA A 61 4.34 -6.41 -3.54
C ALA A 61 4.05 -6.04 -5.00
N MET A 62 2.80 -6.15 -5.45
CA MET A 62 2.42 -5.80 -6.82
C MET A 62 2.56 -4.30 -7.08
N LEU A 63 2.08 -3.44 -6.18
CA LEU A 63 2.19 -1.99 -6.34
C LEU A 63 3.64 -1.52 -6.27
N GLU A 64 4.46 -2.09 -5.39
CA GLU A 64 5.89 -1.80 -5.33
C GLU A 64 6.62 -2.22 -6.61
N THR A 65 6.28 -3.38 -7.16
CA THR A 65 6.83 -3.88 -8.42
C THR A 65 6.51 -2.94 -9.58
N TYR A 66 5.27 -2.48 -9.69
CA TYR A 66 4.89 -1.50 -10.71
C TYR A 66 5.57 -0.15 -10.48
N ARG A 67 5.67 0.30 -9.23
CA ARG A 67 6.38 1.54 -8.89
C ARG A 67 7.84 1.50 -9.30
N ASP A 68 8.46 0.33 -9.21
CA ASP A 68 9.84 0.07 -9.64
C ASP A 68 9.97 -0.10 -11.16
N GLU A 69 8.91 0.17 -11.92
CA GLU A 69 8.85 0.10 -13.39
C GLU A 69 9.13 -1.30 -13.96
N ILE A 70 8.77 -2.34 -13.20
CA ILE A 70 8.93 -3.73 -13.62
C ILE A 70 7.65 -4.21 -14.30
N GLU A 71 7.78 -4.68 -15.54
CA GLU A 71 6.68 -5.30 -16.28
C GLU A 71 6.38 -6.69 -15.72
N VAL A 72 5.11 -6.92 -15.35
CA VAL A 72 4.61 -8.21 -14.87
C VAL A 72 3.88 -8.98 -15.98
N GLY A 73 3.26 -8.25 -16.90
CA GLY A 73 2.52 -8.79 -18.02
C GLY A 73 2.41 -7.78 -19.17
N PRO A 74 1.76 -8.15 -20.28
CA PRO A 74 1.76 -7.32 -21.51
C PRO A 74 1.06 -5.97 -21.35
N ASN A 75 0.20 -5.82 -20.34
CA ASN A 75 -0.57 -4.60 -20.08
C ASN A 75 -0.09 -3.84 -18.84
N SER A 76 1.13 -4.12 -18.38
CA SER A 76 1.67 -3.51 -17.15
C SER A 76 1.94 -2.01 -17.25
N SER A 77 2.09 -1.46 -18.45
CA SER A 77 2.48 -0.06 -18.65
C SER A 77 1.54 0.94 -18.00
N LEU A 78 0.23 0.69 -18.01
CA LEU A 78 -0.76 1.54 -17.34
C LEU A 78 -0.61 1.49 -15.81
N MET A 79 -0.41 0.30 -15.26
CA MET A 79 -0.21 0.14 -13.81
C MET A 79 1.12 0.75 -13.35
N ILE A 80 2.16 0.63 -14.13
CA ILE A 80 3.45 1.29 -13.87
C ILE A 80 3.23 2.80 -13.78
N MET A 81 2.54 3.39 -14.75
CA MET A 81 2.24 4.81 -14.76
C MET A 81 1.44 5.25 -13.52
N MET A 82 0.44 4.45 -13.12
CA MET A 82 -0.39 4.75 -11.95
C MET A 82 0.37 4.60 -10.62
N ALA A 83 1.28 3.63 -10.52
CA ALA A 83 2.00 3.31 -9.29
C ALA A 83 3.23 4.18 -9.04
N MET A 84 3.83 4.78 -10.07
CA MET A 84 5.09 5.52 -9.96
C MET A 84 5.06 6.64 -8.92
N SER A 85 3.93 7.30 -8.73
CA SER A 85 3.79 8.41 -7.78
C SER A 85 3.30 7.99 -6.39
N LEU A 86 3.05 6.70 -6.16
CA LEU A 86 2.58 6.23 -4.86
C LEU A 86 3.69 6.26 -3.81
N THR A 87 3.36 6.77 -2.63
CA THR A 87 4.23 6.66 -1.45
C THR A 87 4.07 5.28 -0.81
N ASP A 88 5.01 4.91 0.05
CA ASP A 88 4.91 3.67 0.84
C ASP A 88 3.65 3.66 1.70
N GLU A 89 3.29 4.81 2.29
CA GLU A 89 2.07 4.97 3.07
C GLU A 89 0.82 4.75 2.20
N GLU A 90 0.76 5.34 1.02
CA GLU A 90 -0.37 5.17 0.10
C GLU A 90 -0.51 3.70 -0.35
N ILE A 91 0.59 3.02 -0.61
CA ILE A 91 0.56 1.58 -0.92
C ILE A 91 0.01 0.77 0.25
N ALA A 92 0.47 1.03 1.47
CA ALA A 92 -0.03 0.36 2.67
C ALA A 92 -1.52 0.61 2.88
N ASN A 93 -1.97 1.84 2.69
CA ASN A 93 -3.38 2.23 2.82
C ASN A 93 -4.26 1.55 1.76
N LEU A 94 -3.81 1.53 0.51
CA LEU A 94 -4.51 0.84 -0.59
C LEU A 94 -4.62 -0.65 -0.34
N ALA A 95 -3.55 -1.30 0.11
CA ALA A 95 -3.55 -2.72 0.42
C ALA A 95 -4.51 -3.05 1.57
N ALA A 96 -4.56 -2.23 2.61
CA ALA A 96 -5.49 -2.38 3.73
C ALA A 96 -6.94 -2.22 3.30
N TYR A 97 -7.23 -1.24 2.43
CA TYR A 97 -8.57 -1.04 1.89
C TYR A 97 -9.02 -2.22 1.03
N LEU A 98 -8.19 -2.63 0.08
CA LEU A 98 -8.55 -3.65 -0.91
C LEU A 98 -8.76 -5.03 -0.31
N LYS A 99 -8.07 -5.35 0.79
CA LYS A 99 -8.22 -6.64 1.45
C LYS A 99 -9.68 -6.98 1.78
N ASP A 100 -10.42 -6.01 2.33
CA ASP A 100 -11.78 -6.20 2.82
C ASP A 100 -12.83 -5.45 1.95
N ALA A 101 -12.40 -4.81 0.87
CA ALA A 101 -13.30 -4.09 -0.01
C ALA A 101 -14.30 -5.03 -0.68
N ARG A 102 -15.57 -4.66 -0.64
CA ARG A 102 -16.66 -5.41 -1.24
C ARG A 102 -17.61 -4.47 -1.96
N TYR A 103 -17.89 -4.78 -3.20
CA TYR A 103 -18.92 -4.08 -3.94
C TYR A 103 -20.30 -4.46 -3.40
N GLN A 104 -21.07 -3.43 -3.06
CA GLN A 104 -22.48 -3.55 -2.71
C GLN A 104 -23.28 -2.71 -3.70
N PRO A 105 -24.11 -3.35 -4.54
CA PRO A 105 -24.93 -2.64 -5.52
C PRO A 105 -25.99 -1.76 -4.86
#